data_e01d4bf92d76b0e5d0b9f78f932b7fc4
#
_entry.id   e01d4bf92d76b0e5d0b9f78f932b7fc4
#
_cell.length_a   1.000
_cell.length_b   1.000
_cell.length_c   1.000
_cell.angle_alpha   90.00
_cell.angle_beta   90.00
_cell.angle_gamma   90.00
#
_symmetry.space_group_name_H-M   'P 1'
#
loop_
_entity.id
_entity.type
_entity.pdbx_description
1 polymer ?
#
loop_
_entity_poly.entity_id
_entity_poly.type
_entity_poly.pdbx_seq_one_letter_code
_entity_poly.pdbx_strand_id
1 'polypeptide(L)'
;MAAAPESGASTKGLIGWIDRRFPLTVLWRTQVAEYYAPKNFNFWYYFGSLAMLVLVNQLITGIFLTMNYKPSSAEAFASVEYIMRDVNWGWLIRYLHSTGASAFFIVVYLHMFRSLLYGSHRKPRELLWIFGCLLFLGLMAEGFLGYVLPWGNMSYWGAQVIVSLFGSLPVIGGGLVDWIRGDYVIADATLNRFFALHVAALPLALVFLMIAHLMALHEVGSNNPDGIDIKKHQDGQGIPLDGIPFHPYYTVKDLMGVMFFLLLFCAVIFFAPAFGGLFLEAPNFEPANPLQTPPHIAPVWYFTPFYAMLRAVPSFAGTQVWGVLVMGASVMILFFVPWLDRSPVASIRYRGPVYKFMLAIFVVAFITLGICGLRPPAGIYPLLAKICTVLYFAFFLLMPWYTRFDRVKPVPERVT
;
A
#
# COMPACT_ATOMS: atom_id res chain seq x y z
N MET A 1 -4.27 18.50 -36.61
CA MET A 1 -3.28 17.45 -36.95
C MET A 1 -1.93 18.03 -36.59
N ALA A 2 -1.40 17.71 -35.42
CA ALA A 2 -0.03 18.09 -35.05
C ALA A 2 0.94 17.13 -35.75
N ALA A 3 1.97 17.68 -36.40
CA ALA A 3 3.00 16.91 -37.06
C ALA A 3 3.66 15.96 -36.06
N ALA A 4 3.71 14.67 -36.40
CA ALA A 4 4.43 13.67 -35.61
C ALA A 4 5.91 14.08 -35.57
N PRO A 5 6.56 14.07 -34.37
CA PRO A 5 7.99 14.33 -34.28
C PRO A 5 8.75 13.26 -35.08
N GLU A 6 9.68 13.69 -35.89
CA GLU A 6 10.57 12.80 -36.67
C GLU A 6 11.22 11.80 -35.72
N SER A 7 10.82 10.54 -35.84
CA SER A 7 11.31 9.44 -35.00
C SER A 7 12.74 9.07 -35.45
N GLY A 8 13.71 9.31 -34.61
CA GLY A 8 15.06 8.71 -34.73
C GLY A 8 15.06 7.20 -34.47
N ALA A 9 13.99 6.51 -34.83
CA ALA A 9 13.83 5.06 -34.69
C ALA A 9 14.70 4.34 -35.71
N SER A 10 15.44 3.33 -35.30
CA SER A 10 16.13 2.42 -36.20
C SER A 10 15.14 1.82 -37.20
N THR A 11 15.22 2.26 -38.45
CA THR A 11 14.32 1.83 -39.53
C THR A 11 14.60 0.41 -40.03
N LYS A 12 15.67 -0.24 -39.55
CA LYS A 12 16.17 -1.54 -40.01
C LYS A 12 16.17 -2.60 -38.90
N GLY A 13 16.08 -3.87 -39.28
CA GLY A 13 16.12 -5.01 -38.36
C GLY A 13 14.81 -5.26 -37.57
N LEU A 14 14.89 -6.16 -36.59
CA LEU A 14 13.75 -6.57 -35.74
C LEU A 14 13.13 -5.40 -34.96
N ILE A 15 13.97 -4.56 -34.38
CA ILE A 15 13.51 -3.38 -33.62
C ILE A 15 12.72 -2.43 -34.53
N GLY A 16 13.23 -2.11 -35.72
CA GLY A 16 12.52 -1.27 -36.67
C GLY A 16 11.23 -1.91 -37.20
N TRP A 17 11.18 -3.23 -37.30
CA TRP A 17 9.93 -3.94 -37.62
C TRP A 17 8.90 -3.84 -36.51
N ILE A 18 9.32 -3.93 -35.23
CA ILE A 18 8.46 -3.75 -34.04
C ILE A 18 7.95 -2.29 -33.99
N ASP A 19 8.85 -1.32 -34.10
CA ASP A 19 8.52 0.11 -33.95
C ASP A 19 7.48 0.62 -34.97
N ARG A 20 7.50 0.08 -36.17
CA ARG A 20 6.47 0.41 -37.18
C ARG A 20 5.07 -0.10 -36.81
N ARG A 21 4.93 -1.00 -35.82
CA ARG A 21 3.67 -1.62 -35.38
C ARG A 21 3.32 -1.26 -33.97
N PHE A 22 4.31 -1.15 -33.12
CA PHE A 22 4.21 -0.78 -31.72
C PHE A 22 5.43 0.08 -31.38
N PRO A 23 5.28 1.39 -31.06
CA PRO A 23 6.38 2.36 -30.95
C PRO A 23 7.21 2.14 -29.67
N LEU A 24 7.89 0.98 -29.57
CA LEU A 24 8.60 0.54 -28.36
C LEU A 24 9.78 1.46 -28.02
N THR A 25 10.57 1.88 -29.02
CA THR A 25 11.69 2.80 -28.78
C THR A 25 11.23 4.19 -28.42
N VAL A 26 10.09 4.65 -28.97
CA VAL A 26 9.49 5.93 -28.60
C VAL A 26 9.00 5.88 -27.14
N LEU A 27 8.32 4.81 -26.76
CA LEU A 27 7.88 4.61 -25.38
C LEU A 27 9.06 4.57 -24.40
N TRP A 28 10.10 3.79 -24.73
CA TRP A 28 11.33 3.77 -23.92
C TRP A 28 11.93 5.15 -23.79
N ARG A 29 12.09 5.86 -24.90
CA ARG A 29 12.70 7.18 -24.92
C ARG A 29 11.91 8.19 -24.07
N THR A 30 10.60 8.29 -24.29
CA THR A 30 9.75 9.29 -23.62
C THR A 30 9.49 8.97 -22.16
N GLN A 31 9.38 7.68 -21.80
CA GLN A 31 9.01 7.25 -20.45
C GLN A 31 10.22 7.00 -19.54
N VAL A 32 11.40 6.74 -20.09
CA VAL A 32 12.58 6.36 -19.31
C VAL A 32 13.81 7.22 -19.67
N ALA A 33 14.27 7.21 -20.93
CA ALA A 33 15.54 7.80 -21.29
C ALA A 33 15.53 9.34 -21.28
N GLU A 34 14.48 9.95 -21.79
CA GLU A 34 14.27 11.41 -21.85
C GLU A 34 13.36 11.93 -20.74
N TYR A 35 12.99 11.10 -19.75
CA TYR A 35 12.29 11.56 -18.57
C TYR A 35 13.30 12.21 -17.61
N TYR A 36 13.15 13.51 -17.39
CA TYR A 36 14.02 14.27 -16.48
C TYR A 36 13.42 14.28 -15.07
N ALA A 37 14.16 13.74 -14.13
CA ALA A 37 13.82 13.73 -12.71
C ALA A 37 14.63 14.76 -11.93
N PRO A 38 14.11 15.30 -10.81
CA PRO A 38 14.86 16.21 -9.94
C PRO A 38 16.19 15.62 -9.48
N LYS A 39 17.28 16.40 -9.55
CA LYS A 39 18.66 15.95 -9.24
C LYS A 39 18.90 15.54 -7.79
N ASN A 40 18.02 15.92 -6.85
CA ASN A 40 18.21 15.77 -5.40
C ASN A 40 17.35 14.66 -4.74
N PHE A 41 16.94 13.63 -5.48
CA PHE A 41 16.26 12.49 -4.88
C PHE A 41 17.10 11.83 -3.80
N ASN A 42 16.48 11.57 -2.65
CA ASN A 42 17.08 10.90 -1.53
C ASN A 42 16.43 9.51 -1.30
N PHE A 43 16.83 8.83 -0.22
CA PHE A 43 16.35 7.51 0.18
C PHE A 43 14.82 7.33 0.10
N TRP A 44 14.01 8.33 0.42
CA TRP A 44 12.55 8.24 0.42
C TRP A 44 11.95 8.00 -0.98
N TYR A 45 12.72 8.23 -2.04
CA TYR A 45 12.24 8.05 -3.41
C TYR A 45 12.36 6.63 -3.95
N TYR A 46 13.09 5.74 -3.25
CA TYR A 46 13.16 4.31 -3.61
C TYR A 46 11.85 3.57 -3.38
N PHE A 47 10.99 4.00 -2.46
CA PHE A 47 9.80 3.24 -2.09
C PHE A 47 8.76 3.11 -3.21
N GLY A 48 8.78 3.94 -4.24
CA GLY A 48 7.94 3.77 -5.43
C GLY A 48 8.38 2.60 -6.31
N SER A 49 9.67 2.54 -6.65
CA SER A 49 10.25 1.42 -7.43
C SER A 49 10.23 0.10 -6.64
N LEU A 50 10.45 0.15 -5.32
CA LEU A 50 10.33 -1.02 -4.45
C LEU A 50 8.89 -1.54 -4.37
N ALA A 51 7.86 -0.67 -4.33
CA ALA A 51 6.47 -1.09 -4.38
C ALA A 51 6.15 -1.83 -5.68
N MET A 52 6.67 -1.36 -6.81
CA MET A 52 6.53 -2.04 -8.10
C MET A 52 7.25 -3.39 -8.12
N LEU A 53 8.47 -3.46 -7.57
CA LEU A 53 9.20 -4.73 -7.42
C LEU A 53 8.39 -5.77 -6.63
N VAL A 54 7.83 -5.36 -5.48
CA VAL A 54 7.05 -6.27 -4.65
C VAL A 54 5.73 -6.64 -5.32
N LEU A 55 5.07 -5.73 -6.05
CA LEU A 55 3.89 -6.07 -6.85
C LEU A 55 4.20 -7.18 -7.87
N VAL A 56 5.32 -7.05 -8.59
CA VAL A 56 5.76 -8.08 -9.55
C VAL A 56 6.05 -9.41 -8.84
N ASN A 57 6.72 -9.36 -7.67
CA ASN A 57 6.94 -10.54 -6.85
C ASN A 57 5.63 -11.23 -6.48
N GLN A 58 4.62 -10.46 -6.01
CA GLN A 58 3.32 -11.02 -5.61
C GLN A 58 2.57 -11.65 -6.78
N LEU A 59 2.60 -11.02 -7.96
CA LEU A 59 1.98 -11.57 -9.17
C LEU A 59 2.63 -12.88 -9.58
N ILE A 60 3.96 -12.92 -9.70
CA ILE A 60 4.70 -14.10 -10.12
C ILE A 60 4.50 -15.24 -9.12
N THR A 61 4.75 -15.00 -7.85
CA THR A 61 4.63 -16.04 -6.82
C THR A 61 3.18 -16.49 -6.62
N GLY A 62 2.20 -15.58 -6.74
CA GLY A 62 0.78 -15.92 -6.72
C GLY A 62 0.39 -16.89 -7.84
N ILE A 63 0.81 -16.63 -9.08
CA ILE A 63 0.56 -17.53 -10.21
C ILE A 63 1.12 -18.93 -9.93
N PHE A 64 2.36 -19.03 -9.45
CA PHE A 64 2.95 -20.34 -9.11
C PHE A 64 2.20 -21.05 -7.96
N LEU A 65 1.70 -20.32 -6.95
CA LEU A 65 0.91 -20.91 -5.87
C LEU A 65 -0.41 -21.47 -6.39
N THR A 66 -1.09 -20.80 -7.33
CA THR A 66 -2.37 -21.29 -7.88
C THR A 66 -2.26 -22.62 -8.62
N MET A 67 -1.06 -22.99 -9.09
CA MET A 67 -0.86 -24.27 -9.79
C MET A 67 -1.09 -25.48 -8.88
N ASN A 68 -0.94 -25.33 -7.56
CA ASN A 68 -1.07 -26.42 -6.60
C ASN A 68 -2.11 -26.15 -5.51
N TYR A 69 -2.57 -24.91 -5.37
CA TYR A 69 -3.58 -24.53 -4.38
C TYR A 69 -4.97 -24.98 -4.80
N LYS A 70 -5.77 -25.46 -3.85
CA LYS A 70 -7.17 -25.87 -4.06
C LYS A 70 -8.11 -24.98 -3.26
N PRO A 71 -8.97 -24.19 -3.90
CA PRO A 71 -9.89 -23.27 -3.23
C PRO A 71 -11.13 -23.97 -2.68
N SER A 72 -10.95 -24.95 -1.83
CA SER A 72 -11.98 -25.76 -1.18
C SER A 72 -11.76 -25.76 0.33
N SER A 73 -12.80 -25.59 1.11
CA SER A 73 -12.72 -25.61 2.57
C SER A 73 -12.18 -26.94 3.13
N ALA A 74 -12.36 -28.03 2.39
CA ALA A 74 -11.83 -29.35 2.74
C ALA A 74 -10.33 -29.52 2.40
N GLU A 75 -9.82 -28.87 1.34
CA GLU A 75 -8.50 -29.14 0.79
C GLU A 75 -7.53 -27.96 0.86
N ALA A 76 -8.00 -26.71 1.10
CA ALA A 76 -7.18 -25.52 1.03
C ALA A 76 -5.97 -25.58 1.96
N PHE A 77 -6.18 -25.87 3.23
CA PHE A 77 -5.08 -26.01 4.19
C PHE A 77 -4.10 -27.11 3.80
N ALA A 78 -4.60 -28.30 3.46
CA ALA A 78 -3.77 -29.43 3.04
C ALA A 78 -2.98 -29.11 1.75
N SER A 79 -3.58 -28.36 0.82
CA SER A 79 -2.87 -27.95 -0.41
C SER A 79 -1.73 -26.97 -0.13
N VAL A 80 -1.87 -26.09 0.86
CA VAL A 80 -0.76 -25.21 1.32
C VAL A 80 0.35 -26.04 1.98
N GLU A 81 -0.01 -27.03 2.82
CA GLU A 81 0.96 -27.94 3.42
C GLU A 81 1.70 -28.75 2.34
N TYR A 82 1.00 -29.23 1.32
CA TYR A 82 1.60 -29.90 0.16
C TYR A 82 2.60 -29.00 -0.57
N ILE A 83 2.23 -27.73 -0.83
CA ILE A 83 3.16 -26.76 -1.43
C ILE A 83 4.40 -26.58 -0.57
N MET A 84 4.23 -26.48 0.75
CA MET A 84 5.34 -26.24 1.68
C MET A 84 6.30 -27.41 1.83
N ARG A 85 5.82 -28.67 1.69
CA ARG A 85 6.57 -29.88 2.02
C ARG A 85 7.00 -30.71 0.85
N ASP A 86 6.12 -30.83 -0.16
CA ASP A 86 6.30 -31.80 -1.24
C ASP A 86 6.67 -31.17 -2.58
N VAL A 87 6.25 -29.91 -2.83
CA VAL A 87 6.59 -29.19 -4.07
C VAL A 87 8.02 -28.66 -4.00
N ASN A 88 8.83 -29.00 -5.00
CA ASN A 88 10.20 -28.49 -5.09
C ASN A 88 10.22 -26.94 -5.07
N TRP A 89 10.94 -26.34 -4.10
CA TRP A 89 11.00 -24.89 -3.87
C TRP A 89 9.65 -24.25 -3.49
N GLY A 90 8.61 -25.05 -3.23
CA GLY A 90 7.29 -24.54 -2.88
C GLY A 90 7.29 -23.69 -1.62
N TRP A 91 8.06 -24.08 -0.59
CA TRP A 91 8.27 -23.29 0.63
C TRP A 91 8.84 -21.90 0.34
N LEU A 92 9.78 -21.79 -0.60
CA LEU A 92 10.37 -20.50 -0.96
C LEU A 92 9.35 -19.60 -1.65
N ILE A 93 8.62 -20.13 -2.63
CA ILE A 93 7.55 -19.40 -3.33
C ILE A 93 6.46 -18.95 -2.34
N ARG A 94 6.07 -19.84 -1.42
CA ARG A 94 5.08 -19.52 -0.38
C ARG A 94 5.54 -18.41 0.54
N TYR A 95 6.79 -18.43 1.00
CA TYR A 95 7.32 -17.35 1.84
C TYR A 95 7.59 -16.07 1.05
N LEU A 96 8.05 -16.12 -0.19
CA LEU A 96 8.15 -14.96 -1.07
C LEU A 96 6.80 -14.25 -1.22
N HIS A 97 5.70 -15.01 -1.24
CA HIS A 97 4.36 -14.47 -1.35
C HIS A 97 3.83 -13.94 0.00
N SER A 98 3.82 -14.76 1.05
CA SER A 98 3.24 -14.38 2.35
C SER A 98 4.04 -13.30 3.09
N THR A 99 5.36 -13.44 3.15
CA THR A 99 6.27 -12.42 3.71
C THR A 99 6.35 -11.21 2.77
N GLY A 100 6.22 -11.45 1.47
CA GLY A 100 6.10 -10.40 0.47
C GLY A 100 4.91 -9.48 0.68
N ALA A 101 3.77 -10.00 1.15
CA ALA A 101 2.63 -9.16 1.52
C ALA A 101 3.00 -8.17 2.65
N SER A 102 3.68 -8.62 3.70
CA SER A 102 4.19 -7.74 4.77
C SER A 102 5.19 -6.71 4.23
N ALA A 103 6.13 -7.12 3.37
CA ALA A 103 7.07 -6.21 2.72
C ALA A 103 6.34 -5.16 1.87
N PHE A 104 5.26 -5.53 1.18
CA PHE A 104 4.45 -4.61 0.37
C PHE A 104 3.84 -3.51 1.24
N PHE A 105 3.21 -3.86 2.35
CA PHE A 105 2.63 -2.86 3.26
C PHE A 105 3.70 -1.96 3.89
N ILE A 106 4.87 -2.50 4.29
CA ILE A 106 5.99 -1.67 4.78
C ILE A 106 6.38 -0.62 3.73
N VAL A 107 6.62 -1.07 2.50
CA VAL A 107 7.06 -0.20 1.40
C VAL A 107 5.99 0.85 1.07
N VAL A 108 4.71 0.47 1.01
CA VAL A 108 3.60 1.39 0.69
C VAL A 108 3.38 2.40 1.81
N TYR A 109 3.43 2.00 3.08
CA TYR A 109 3.36 2.95 4.20
C TYR A 109 4.47 3.99 4.15
N LEU A 110 5.71 3.58 3.87
CA LEU A 110 6.84 4.50 3.74
C LEU A 110 6.72 5.38 2.47
N HIS A 111 6.18 4.83 1.39
CA HIS A 111 5.88 5.58 0.17
C HIS A 111 4.83 6.69 0.42
N MET A 112 3.75 6.37 1.12
CA MET A 112 2.73 7.34 1.51
C MET A 112 3.27 8.38 2.51
N PHE A 113 4.07 7.94 3.47
CA PHE A 113 4.71 8.82 4.46
C PHE A 113 5.65 9.84 3.80
N ARG A 114 6.40 9.44 2.76
CA ARG A 114 7.20 10.36 1.95
C ARG A 114 6.35 11.52 1.40
N SER A 115 5.10 11.26 1.04
CA SER A 115 4.20 12.31 0.57
C SER A 115 3.89 13.35 1.65
N LEU A 116 3.70 12.93 2.90
CA LEU A 116 3.52 13.84 4.03
C LEU A 116 4.81 14.63 4.32
N LEU A 117 6.00 14.02 4.16
CA LEU A 117 7.28 14.70 4.35
C LEU A 117 7.51 15.81 3.32
N TYR A 118 7.23 15.55 2.05
CA TYR A 118 7.63 16.46 0.97
C TYR A 118 6.46 17.11 0.24
N GLY A 119 5.22 16.88 0.68
CA GLY A 119 4.03 17.47 0.08
C GLY A 119 3.72 16.93 -1.33
N SER A 120 4.02 15.66 -1.60
CA SER A 120 3.79 15.05 -2.92
C SER A 120 2.30 14.85 -3.26
N HIS A 121 1.41 15.00 -2.27
CA HIS A 121 -0.05 14.98 -2.44
C HIS A 121 -0.65 16.30 -2.93
N ARG A 122 0.14 17.38 -2.97
CA ARG A 122 -0.33 18.74 -3.26
C ARG A 122 -0.36 19.02 -4.76
N LYS A 123 -1.06 20.12 -5.14
CA LYS A 123 -1.09 20.61 -6.52
C LYS A 123 0.29 20.58 -7.20
N PRO A 124 0.38 20.08 -8.43
CA PRO A 124 -0.69 19.55 -9.30
C PRO A 124 -0.87 18.03 -9.20
N ARG A 125 -0.55 17.38 -8.07
CA ARG A 125 -0.43 15.93 -7.88
C ARG A 125 -1.60 15.30 -7.13
N GLU A 126 -2.74 16.01 -7.02
CA GLU A 126 -3.92 15.51 -6.29
C GLU A 126 -4.45 14.21 -6.88
N LEU A 127 -4.59 14.14 -8.21
CA LEU A 127 -5.07 12.93 -8.88
C LEU A 127 -4.10 11.76 -8.72
N LEU A 128 -2.78 12.04 -8.79
CA LEU A 128 -1.73 11.06 -8.50
C LEU A 128 -1.88 10.48 -7.08
N TRP A 129 -2.15 11.33 -6.10
CA TRP A 129 -2.41 10.91 -4.72
C TRP A 129 -3.68 10.08 -4.60
N ILE A 130 -4.77 10.46 -5.26
CA ILE A 130 -6.04 9.71 -5.27
C ILE A 130 -5.84 8.30 -5.86
N PHE A 131 -5.14 8.16 -6.97
CA PHE A 131 -4.78 6.82 -7.50
C PHE A 131 -3.95 6.01 -6.49
N GLY A 132 -3.03 6.67 -5.77
CA GLY A 132 -2.28 6.03 -4.69
C GLY A 132 -3.17 5.55 -3.54
N CYS A 133 -4.17 6.32 -3.14
CA CYS A 133 -5.14 5.93 -2.12
C CYS A 133 -6.04 4.76 -2.59
N LEU A 134 -6.45 4.76 -3.86
CA LEU A 134 -7.20 3.65 -4.45
C LEU A 134 -6.35 2.37 -4.52
N LEU A 135 -5.06 2.48 -4.88
CA LEU A 135 -4.11 1.37 -4.81
C LEU A 135 -3.97 0.84 -3.39
N PHE A 136 -3.86 1.72 -2.39
CA PHE A 136 -3.77 1.30 -0.99
C PHE A 136 -5.04 0.60 -0.53
N LEU A 137 -6.23 1.10 -0.88
CA LEU A 137 -7.51 0.46 -0.56
C LEU A 137 -7.63 -0.91 -1.25
N GLY A 138 -7.26 -1.00 -2.53
CA GLY A 138 -7.20 -2.26 -3.26
C GLY A 138 -6.22 -3.25 -2.65
N LEU A 139 -5.04 -2.77 -2.21
CA LEU A 139 -4.04 -3.60 -1.51
C LEU A 139 -4.54 -4.11 -0.16
N MET A 140 -5.32 -3.30 0.58
CA MET A 140 -5.95 -3.76 1.84
C MET A 140 -6.94 -4.89 1.56
N ALA A 141 -7.78 -4.77 0.54
CA ALA A 141 -8.70 -5.82 0.14
C ALA A 141 -7.94 -7.07 -0.34
N GLU A 142 -6.92 -6.91 -1.18
CA GLU A 142 -6.06 -7.98 -1.68
C GLU A 142 -5.37 -8.75 -0.54
N GLY A 143 -4.77 -8.01 0.40
CA GLY A 143 -4.11 -8.61 1.57
C GLY A 143 -5.07 -9.37 2.47
N PHE A 144 -6.29 -8.87 2.68
CA PHE A 144 -7.31 -9.56 3.47
C PHE A 144 -7.78 -10.85 2.79
N LEU A 145 -8.15 -10.78 1.51
CA LEU A 145 -8.64 -11.95 0.79
C LEU A 145 -7.56 -13.03 0.72
N GLY A 146 -6.30 -12.65 0.42
CA GLY A 146 -5.16 -13.57 0.36
C GLY A 146 -4.82 -14.22 1.70
N TYR A 147 -5.00 -13.48 2.81
CA TYR A 147 -4.79 -14.03 4.14
C TYR A 147 -5.79 -15.13 4.51
N VAL A 148 -7.01 -15.09 3.96
CA VAL A 148 -8.02 -16.12 4.21
C VAL A 148 -7.75 -17.42 3.46
N LEU A 149 -7.08 -17.38 2.30
CA LEU A 149 -6.89 -18.54 1.42
C LEU A 149 -6.19 -19.74 2.08
N PRO A 150 -5.17 -19.60 2.94
CA PRO A 150 -4.57 -20.76 3.61
C PRO A 150 -5.53 -21.59 4.45
N TRP A 151 -6.68 -21.04 4.81
CA TRP A 151 -7.73 -21.69 5.60
C TRP A 151 -7.19 -22.20 6.94
N GLY A 152 -6.28 -21.44 7.53
CA GLY A 152 -5.82 -21.66 8.89
C GLY A 152 -6.81 -21.15 9.92
N ASN A 153 -6.66 -21.55 11.17
CA ASN A 153 -7.63 -21.23 12.22
C ASN A 153 -7.72 -19.72 12.49
N MET A 154 -6.61 -19.00 12.49
CA MET A 154 -6.64 -17.53 12.64
C MET A 154 -7.27 -16.83 11.43
N SER A 155 -6.97 -17.24 10.21
CA SER A 155 -7.51 -16.62 9.00
C SER A 155 -9.02 -16.86 8.87
N TYR A 156 -9.51 -18.06 9.25
CA TYR A 156 -10.93 -18.37 9.29
C TYR A 156 -11.69 -17.47 10.29
N TRP A 157 -11.22 -17.39 11.54
CA TRP A 157 -11.87 -16.57 12.56
C TRP A 157 -11.70 -15.07 12.31
N GLY A 158 -10.56 -14.65 11.71
CA GLY A 158 -10.37 -13.30 11.22
C GLY A 158 -11.38 -12.92 10.15
N ALA A 159 -11.65 -13.81 9.19
CA ALA A 159 -12.69 -13.62 8.18
C ALA A 159 -14.08 -13.52 8.79
N GLN A 160 -14.41 -14.36 9.78
CA GLN A 160 -15.68 -14.30 10.52
C GLN A 160 -15.88 -12.91 11.15
N VAL A 161 -14.85 -12.38 11.82
CA VAL A 161 -14.91 -11.06 12.45
C VAL A 161 -15.12 -9.97 11.38
N ILE A 162 -14.26 -9.91 10.36
CA ILE A 162 -14.30 -8.85 9.35
C ILE A 162 -15.61 -8.86 8.55
N VAL A 163 -16.07 -10.03 8.12
CA VAL A 163 -17.33 -10.13 7.38
C VAL A 163 -18.51 -9.73 8.26
N SER A 164 -18.50 -10.12 9.56
CA SER A 164 -19.57 -9.74 10.49
C SER A 164 -19.66 -8.23 10.74
N LEU A 165 -18.55 -7.47 10.58
CA LEU A 165 -18.59 -6.01 10.72
C LEU A 165 -19.50 -5.34 9.68
N PHE A 166 -19.58 -5.88 8.46
CA PHE A 166 -20.53 -5.40 7.46
C PHE A 166 -21.98 -5.55 7.90
N GLY A 167 -22.28 -6.56 8.72
CA GLY A 167 -23.60 -6.78 9.30
C GLY A 167 -24.07 -5.68 10.25
N SER A 168 -23.15 -4.85 10.77
CA SER A 168 -23.49 -3.71 11.61
C SER A 168 -24.07 -2.53 10.83
N LEU A 169 -23.94 -2.53 9.48
CA LEU A 169 -24.45 -1.45 8.64
C LEU A 169 -25.98 -1.47 8.63
N PRO A 170 -26.65 -0.33 8.96
CA PRO A 170 -28.11 -0.29 8.97
C PRO A 170 -28.69 -0.62 7.58
N VAL A 171 -29.83 -1.30 7.56
CA VAL A 171 -30.65 -1.64 6.39
C VAL A 171 -30.01 -2.67 5.46
N ILE A 172 -28.75 -2.49 5.04
CA ILE A 172 -28.10 -3.34 4.01
C ILE A 172 -27.19 -4.41 4.60
N GLY A 173 -26.82 -4.30 5.87
CA GLY A 173 -25.75 -5.12 6.49
C GLY A 173 -25.99 -6.61 6.39
N GLY A 174 -27.20 -7.09 6.72
CA GLY A 174 -27.54 -8.51 6.63
C GLY A 174 -27.37 -9.06 5.22
N GLY A 175 -28.02 -8.44 4.23
CA GLY A 175 -27.92 -8.87 2.85
C GLY A 175 -26.49 -8.78 2.27
N LEU A 176 -25.70 -7.82 2.72
CA LEU A 176 -24.31 -7.69 2.32
C LEU A 176 -23.45 -8.84 2.89
N VAL A 177 -23.65 -9.21 4.15
CA VAL A 177 -22.96 -10.35 4.78
C VAL A 177 -23.31 -11.66 4.06
N ASP A 178 -24.57 -11.91 3.77
CA ASP A 178 -25.02 -13.10 3.05
C ASP A 178 -24.44 -13.14 1.62
N TRP A 179 -24.40 -11.99 0.97
CA TRP A 179 -23.78 -11.87 -0.36
C TRP A 179 -22.26 -12.12 -0.32
N ILE A 180 -21.54 -11.59 0.68
CA ILE A 180 -20.07 -11.80 0.83
C ILE A 180 -19.79 -13.28 1.13
N ARG A 181 -20.52 -13.88 2.08
CA ARG A 181 -20.35 -15.29 2.45
C ARG A 181 -20.72 -16.23 1.31
N GLY A 182 -21.82 -15.93 0.63
CA GLY A 182 -22.44 -16.84 -0.34
C GLY A 182 -23.09 -18.06 0.26
N ASP A 183 -23.14 -18.10 1.59
CA ASP A 183 -23.73 -19.13 2.43
C ASP A 183 -24.13 -18.51 3.77
N TYR A 184 -24.81 -19.26 4.64
CA TYR A 184 -25.18 -18.83 6.00
C TYR A 184 -23.96 -18.62 6.91
N VAL A 185 -22.87 -19.34 6.63
CA VAL A 185 -21.59 -19.26 7.38
C VAL A 185 -20.43 -19.03 6.42
N ILE A 186 -19.27 -18.69 6.96
CA ILE A 186 -18.02 -18.70 6.18
C ILE A 186 -17.65 -20.16 5.90
N ALA A 187 -17.70 -20.55 4.63
CA ALA A 187 -17.50 -21.92 4.17
C ALA A 187 -16.90 -21.93 2.75
N ASP A 188 -17.14 -23.00 2.04
CA ASP A 188 -16.61 -23.25 0.70
C ASP A 188 -16.97 -22.15 -0.30
N ALA A 189 -18.21 -21.69 -0.32
CA ALA A 189 -18.65 -20.61 -1.21
C ALA A 189 -17.89 -19.30 -0.95
N THR A 190 -17.63 -18.96 0.30
CA THR A 190 -16.84 -17.78 0.67
C THR A 190 -15.40 -17.91 0.18
N LEU A 191 -14.78 -19.08 0.43
CA LEU A 191 -13.39 -19.31 0.05
C LEU A 191 -13.20 -19.24 -1.46
N ASN A 192 -14.11 -19.82 -2.23
CA ASN A 192 -14.08 -19.80 -3.70
C ASN A 192 -14.24 -18.37 -4.24
N ARG A 193 -15.13 -17.57 -3.69
CA ARG A 193 -15.29 -16.15 -4.04
C ARG A 193 -14.04 -15.34 -3.73
N PHE A 194 -13.47 -15.53 -2.55
CA PHE A 194 -12.25 -14.83 -2.13
C PHE A 194 -11.07 -15.23 -3.01
N PHE A 195 -10.96 -16.50 -3.38
CA PHE A 195 -9.96 -16.96 -4.35
C PHE A 195 -10.12 -16.25 -5.70
N ALA A 196 -11.31 -16.23 -6.28
CA ALA A 196 -11.55 -15.59 -7.57
C ALA A 196 -11.22 -14.09 -7.56
N LEU A 197 -11.58 -13.38 -6.49
CA LEU A 197 -11.27 -11.97 -6.31
C LEU A 197 -9.76 -11.73 -6.14
N HIS A 198 -9.09 -12.52 -5.29
CA HIS A 198 -7.65 -12.38 -4.99
C HIS A 198 -6.75 -12.77 -6.17
N VAL A 199 -7.13 -13.78 -6.94
CA VAL A 199 -6.26 -14.29 -8.04
C VAL A 199 -6.48 -13.51 -9.34
N ALA A 200 -7.66 -12.96 -9.57
CA ALA A 200 -8.00 -12.33 -10.84
C ALA A 200 -8.45 -10.87 -10.71
N ALA A 201 -9.55 -10.59 -10.02
CA ALA A 201 -10.19 -9.29 -10.09
C ALA A 201 -9.35 -8.17 -9.48
N LEU A 202 -8.86 -8.37 -8.26
CA LEU A 202 -8.06 -7.36 -7.56
C LEU A 202 -6.66 -7.18 -8.14
N PRO A 203 -5.89 -8.24 -8.48
CA PRO A 203 -4.61 -8.06 -9.16
C PRO A 203 -4.74 -7.28 -10.48
N LEU A 204 -5.75 -7.56 -11.30
CA LEU A 204 -6.00 -6.81 -12.52
C LEU A 204 -6.34 -5.34 -12.23
N ALA A 205 -7.18 -5.08 -11.23
CA ALA A 205 -7.50 -3.71 -10.79
C ALA A 205 -6.25 -2.97 -10.27
N LEU A 206 -5.41 -3.63 -9.47
CA LEU A 206 -4.17 -3.05 -8.95
C LEU A 206 -3.18 -2.74 -10.07
N VAL A 207 -3.01 -3.61 -11.06
CA VAL A 207 -2.14 -3.36 -12.23
C VAL A 207 -2.69 -2.18 -13.04
N PHE A 208 -3.99 -2.12 -13.31
CA PHE A 208 -4.62 -1.00 -14.00
C PHE A 208 -4.42 0.32 -13.25
N LEU A 209 -4.70 0.34 -11.95
CA LEU A 209 -4.50 1.52 -11.11
C LEU A 209 -3.03 1.94 -11.03
N MET A 210 -2.09 0.98 -10.99
CA MET A 210 -0.65 1.25 -11.00
C MET A 210 -0.25 1.93 -12.31
N ILE A 211 -0.74 1.46 -13.45
CA ILE A 211 -0.50 2.10 -14.75
C ILE A 211 -1.05 3.53 -14.74
N ALA A 212 -2.29 3.74 -14.28
CA ALA A 212 -2.89 5.08 -14.19
C ALA A 212 -2.08 6.00 -13.24
N HIS A 213 -1.59 5.46 -12.12
CA HIS A 213 -0.75 6.19 -11.16
C HIS A 213 0.58 6.63 -11.80
N LEU A 214 1.24 5.76 -12.55
CA LEU A 214 2.47 6.10 -13.27
C LEU A 214 2.23 7.09 -14.42
N MET A 215 1.15 6.94 -15.17
CA MET A 215 0.77 7.91 -16.20
C MET A 215 0.55 9.30 -15.60
N ALA A 216 -0.20 9.39 -14.50
CA ALA A 216 -0.39 10.65 -13.78
C ALA A 216 0.94 11.23 -13.24
N LEU A 217 1.86 10.37 -12.79
CA LEU A 217 3.20 10.80 -12.34
C LEU A 217 4.00 11.43 -13.49
N HIS A 218 4.01 10.82 -14.66
CA HIS A 218 4.74 11.32 -15.82
C HIS A 218 4.17 12.63 -16.35
N GLU A 219 2.86 12.79 -16.32
CA GLU A 219 2.18 14.03 -16.72
C GLU A 219 2.58 15.22 -15.83
N VAL A 220 2.44 15.08 -14.52
CA VAL A 220 2.70 16.18 -13.58
C VAL A 220 4.17 16.29 -13.15
N GLY A 221 4.97 15.24 -13.37
CA GLY A 221 6.37 15.15 -12.95
C GLY A 221 6.54 14.81 -11.46
N SER A 222 7.72 14.27 -11.14
CA SER A 222 8.09 13.90 -9.78
C SER A 222 8.29 15.14 -8.90
N ASN A 223 7.83 15.05 -7.65
CA ASN A 223 8.21 15.99 -6.60
C ASN A 223 9.64 15.71 -6.12
N ASN A 224 10.21 16.60 -5.29
CA ASN A 224 11.55 16.45 -4.72
C ASN A 224 11.61 16.88 -3.25
N PRO A 225 12.74 16.63 -2.55
CA PRO A 225 12.89 16.99 -1.15
C PRO A 225 12.75 18.47 -0.82
N ASP A 226 12.91 19.38 -1.79
CA ASP A 226 12.72 20.81 -1.61
C ASP A 226 11.28 21.25 -1.95
N GLY A 227 10.52 20.41 -2.65
CA GLY A 227 9.16 20.72 -3.08
C GLY A 227 9.11 21.76 -4.20
N ILE A 228 10.19 21.89 -4.97
CA ILE A 228 10.33 22.85 -6.07
C ILE A 228 9.92 22.16 -7.39
N ASP A 229 9.14 22.85 -8.19
CA ASP A 229 8.81 22.38 -9.54
C ASP A 229 9.97 22.67 -10.50
N ILE A 230 10.69 21.62 -10.92
CA ILE A 230 11.83 21.74 -11.81
C ILE A 230 11.47 22.21 -13.23
N LYS A 231 10.18 22.05 -13.64
CA LYS A 231 9.69 22.50 -14.96
C LYS A 231 9.61 24.02 -15.07
N LYS A 232 9.71 24.77 -13.96
CA LYS A 232 9.69 26.25 -13.97
C LYS A 232 10.97 26.88 -14.51
N HIS A 233 12.09 26.18 -14.42
CA HIS A 233 13.38 26.66 -14.86
C HIS A 233 13.97 25.72 -15.90
N GLN A 234 13.84 26.07 -17.16
CA GLN A 234 14.28 25.29 -18.31
C GLN A 234 15.33 26.05 -19.11
N ASP A 235 16.17 25.33 -19.83
CA ASP A 235 17.08 25.89 -20.83
C ASP A 235 16.36 26.24 -22.14
N GLY A 236 17.11 26.71 -23.13
CA GLY A 236 16.56 27.06 -24.44
C GLY A 236 16.02 25.88 -25.25
N GLN A 237 16.23 24.64 -24.79
CA GLN A 237 15.73 23.40 -25.40
C GLN A 237 14.54 22.79 -24.62
N GLY A 238 14.08 23.45 -23.54
CA GLY A 238 13.00 22.96 -22.70
C GLY A 238 13.43 21.91 -21.66
N ILE A 239 14.74 21.71 -21.46
CA ILE A 239 15.28 20.77 -20.48
C ILE A 239 15.31 21.45 -19.10
N PRO A 240 14.75 20.80 -18.04
CA PRO A 240 14.79 21.36 -16.70
C PRO A 240 16.22 21.52 -16.18
N LEU A 241 16.60 22.74 -15.79
CA LEU A 241 17.94 23.04 -15.26
C LEU A 241 18.31 22.29 -13.96
N ASP A 242 17.31 21.86 -13.19
CA ASP A 242 17.47 21.07 -11.97
C ASP A 242 17.06 19.60 -12.15
N GLY A 243 16.89 19.19 -13.43
CA GLY A 243 16.61 17.82 -13.82
C GLY A 243 17.87 17.09 -14.30
N ILE A 244 17.90 15.79 -14.08
CA ILE A 244 18.84 14.87 -14.73
C ILE A 244 18.06 13.76 -15.42
N PRO A 245 18.56 13.18 -16.52
CA PRO A 245 17.90 12.05 -17.16
C PRO A 245 17.67 10.92 -16.16
N PHE A 246 16.48 10.33 -16.16
CA PHE A 246 16.18 9.20 -15.28
C PHE A 246 17.12 8.03 -15.58
N HIS A 247 17.26 7.68 -16.83
CA HIS A 247 18.26 6.69 -17.27
C HIS A 247 19.52 7.39 -17.78
N PRO A 248 20.72 7.00 -17.34
CA PRO A 248 21.02 5.87 -16.44
C PRO A 248 21.04 6.24 -14.94
N TYR A 249 20.98 7.51 -14.57
CA TYR A 249 21.30 7.96 -13.20
C TYR A 249 20.38 7.35 -12.13
N TYR A 250 19.06 7.52 -12.26
CA TYR A 250 18.12 6.97 -11.28
C TYR A 250 17.87 5.49 -11.48
N THR A 251 17.98 4.98 -12.69
CA THR A 251 17.95 3.53 -12.94
C THR A 251 19.03 2.81 -12.15
N VAL A 252 20.27 3.33 -12.13
CA VAL A 252 21.36 2.74 -11.33
C VAL A 252 21.12 2.90 -9.84
N LYS A 253 20.65 4.07 -9.39
CA LYS A 253 20.29 4.28 -7.98
C LYS A 253 19.14 3.34 -7.53
N ASP A 254 18.12 3.18 -8.36
CA ASP A 254 16.99 2.29 -8.04
C ASP A 254 17.46 0.83 -7.96
N LEU A 255 18.33 0.37 -8.85
CA LEU A 255 18.95 -0.96 -8.77
C LEU A 255 19.72 -1.14 -7.47
N MET A 256 20.45 -0.13 -7.00
CA MET A 256 21.13 -0.18 -5.71
C MET A 256 20.12 -0.32 -4.55
N GLY A 257 19.03 0.46 -4.58
CA GLY A 257 17.93 0.36 -3.61
C GLY A 257 17.26 -1.03 -3.62
N VAL A 258 17.03 -1.58 -4.82
CA VAL A 258 16.50 -2.93 -5.03
C VAL A 258 17.45 -3.99 -4.45
N MET A 259 18.74 -3.90 -4.70
CA MET A 259 19.72 -4.86 -4.15
C MET A 259 19.72 -4.84 -2.62
N PHE A 260 19.69 -3.67 -2.01
CA PHE A 260 19.65 -3.54 -0.57
C PHE A 260 18.34 -4.11 0.02
N PHE A 261 17.22 -3.81 -0.62
CA PHE A 261 15.92 -4.36 -0.25
C PHE A 261 15.90 -5.89 -0.36
N LEU A 262 16.38 -6.44 -1.48
CA LEU A 262 16.41 -7.90 -1.69
C LEU A 262 17.32 -8.59 -0.68
N LEU A 263 18.43 -7.99 -0.29
CA LEU A 263 19.28 -8.53 0.78
C LEU A 263 18.52 -8.69 2.10
N LEU A 264 17.80 -7.65 2.52
CA LEU A 264 16.98 -7.69 3.74
C LEU A 264 15.81 -8.64 3.60
N PHE A 265 15.13 -8.62 2.45
CA PHE A 265 13.97 -9.46 2.17
C PHE A 265 14.34 -10.95 2.16
N CYS A 266 15.43 -11.30 1.49
CA CYS A 266 15.97 -12.66 1.51
C CYS A 266 16.41 -13.08 2.92
N ALA A 267 17.06 -12.18 3.67
CA ALA A 267 17.43 -12.49 5.05
C ALA A 267 16.19 -12.85 5.91
N VAL A 268 15.09 -12.13 5.75
CA VAL A 268 13.84 -12.46 6.45
C VAL A 268 13.27 -13.80 5.97
N ILE A 269 13.19 -14.03 4.65
CA ILE A 269 12.61 -15.24 4.07
C ILE A 269 13.39 -16.49 4.50
N PHE A 270 14.71 -16.44 4.48
CA PHE A 270 15.54 -17.61 4.79
C PHE A 270 15.73 -17.86 6.30
N PHE A 271 15.70 -16.82 7.12
CA PHE A 271 16.04 -16.95 8.55
C PHE A 271 14.88 -16.66 9.50
N ALA A 272 13.89 -15.87 9.12
CA ALA A 272 12.79 -15.46 9.99
C ALA A 272 11.49 -15.22 9.24
N PRO A 273 10.95 -16.15 8.40
CA PRO A 273 9.80 -15.90 7.52
C PRO A 273 8.52 -15.55 8.28
N ALA A 274 8.34 -16.06 9.49
CA ALA A 274 7.22 -15.71 10.36
C ALA A 274 7.44 -14.43 11.16
N PHE A 275 8.66 -13.91 11.20
CA PHE A 275 9.10 -12.72 11.96
C PHE A 275 8.59 -12.72 13.42
N GLY A 276 8.82 -13.83 14.12
CA GLY A 276 8.37 -14.00 15.50
C GLY A 276 6.86 -14.04 15.69
N GLY A 277 6.11 -14.43 14.69
CA GLY A 277 4.65 -14.45 14.70
C GLY A 277 3.98 -13.14 14.25
N LEU A 278 4.75 -12.12 13.86
CA LEU A 278 4.20 -10.86 13.37
C LEU A 278 3.71 -10.96 11.91
N PHE A 279 4.43 -11.71 11.07
CA PHE A 279 4.07 -11.88 9.66
C PHE A 279 3.19 -13.11 9.43
N LEU A 280 3.44 -14.19 10.21
CA LEU A 280 2.65 -15.41 10.19
C LEU A 280 2.40 -15.86 11.63
N GLU A 281 1.17 -15.78 12.07
CA GLU A 281 0.75 -16.09 13.44
C GLU A 281 0.69 -17.60 13.67
N ALA A 282 1.10 -18.05 14.87
CA ALA A 282 1.13 -19.47 15.23
C ALA A 282 -0.23 -20.18 15.04
N PRO A 283 -1.40 -19.63 15.43
CA PRO A 283 -2.67 -20.31 15.23
C PRO A 283 -3.07 -20.50 13.76
N ASN A 284 -2.39 -19.83 12.83
CA ASN A 284 -2.66 -20.00 11.39
C ASN A 284 -1.90 -21.16 10.76
N PHE A 285 -1.04 -21.85 11.52
CA PHE A 285 -0.44 -23.13 11.15
C PHE A 285 -1.28 -24.35 11.56
N GLU A 286 -2.47 -24.10 12.11
CA GLU A 286 -3.48 -25.12 12.40
C GLU A 286 -4.64 -24.98 11.41
N PRO A 287 -5.26 -26.09 10.96
CA PRO A 287 -6.41 -26.01 10.06
C PRO A 287 -7.60 -25.29 10.71
N ALA A 288 -8.43 -24.64 9.91
CA ALA A 288 -9.62 -23.96 10.38
C ALA A 288 -10.54 -24.90 11.18
N ASN A 289 -10.85 -24.50 12.40
CA ASN A 289 -11.79 -25.22 13.25
C ASN A 289 -12.96 -24.31 13.68
N PRO A 290 -14.15 -24.47 13.10
CA PRO A 290 -15.33 -23.67 13.44
C PRO A 290 -15.78 -23.80 14.91
N LEU A 291 -15.35 -24.87 15.60
CA LEU A 291 -15.71 -25.15 16.99
C LEU A 291 -14.69 -24.66 18.00
N GLN A 292 -13.52 -24.17 17.55
CA GLN A 292 -12.43 -23.75 18.42
C GLN A 292 -11.94 -22.35 18.05
N THR A 293 -12.47 -21.35 18.72
CA THR A 293 -12.02 -19.96 18.56
C THR A 293 -10.62 -19.77 19.15
N PRO A 294 -9.69 -19.13 18.43
CA PRO A 294 -8.39 -18.74 19.01
C PRO A 294 -8.57 -17.84 20.24
N PRO A 295 -7.69 -17.94 21.26
CA PRO A 295 -7.82 -17.15 22.49
C PRO A 295 -7.85 -15.63 22.26
N HIS A 296 -7.20 -15.18 21.19
CA HIS A 296 -7.17 -13.79 20.76
C HIS A 296 -7.19 -13.70 19.24
N ILE A 297 -8.24 -13.12 18.69
CA ILE A 297 -8.35 -12.85 17.25
C ILE A 297 -7.82 -11.44 16.97
N ALA A 298 -6.76 -11.35 16.20
CA ALA A 298 -6.24 -10.07 15.69
C ALA A 298 -6.00 -10.20 14.17
N PRO A 299 -6.20 -9.14 13.39
CA PRO A 299 -5.79 -9.14 12.00
C PRO A 299 -4.27 -9.09 11.88
N VAL A 300 -3.75 -9.38 10.68
CA VAL A 300 -2.31 -9.22 10.37
C VAL A 300 -1.85 -7.80 10.70
N TRP A 301 -0.62 -7.66 11.16
CA TRP A 301 -0.05 -6.44 11.78
C TRP A 301 -0.34 -5.14 11.00
N TYR A 302 -0.36 -5.17 9.68
CA TYR A 302 -0.57 -3.97 8.87
C TYR A 302 -2.02 -3.46 8.89
N PHE A 303 -2.98 -4.23 9.38
CA PHE A 303 -4.35 -3.79 9.63
C PHE A 303 -4.59 -3.35 11.08
N THR A 304 -3.68 -3.70 11.99
CA THR A 304 -3.89 -3.50 13.43
C THR A 304 -4.08 -2.05 13.86
N PRO A 305 -3.47 -1.02 13.21
CA PRO A 305 -3.79 0.37 13.56
C PRO A 305 -5.27 0.70 13.36
N PHE A 306 -5.86 0.27 12.25
CA PHE A 306 -7.27 0.50 11.92
C PHE A 306 -8.20 -0.33 12.80
N TYR A 307 -7.82 -1.57 13.08
CA TYR A 307 -8.55 -2.44 14.01
C TYR A 307 -8.54 -1.90 15.45
N ALA A 308 -7.45 -1.30 15.89
CA ALA A 308 -7.40 -0.62 17.18
C ALA A 308 -8.39 0.56 17.25
N MET A 309 -8.51 1.34 16.17
CA MET A 309 -9.46 2.45 16.08
C MET A 309 -10.91 1.96 16.15
N LEU A 310 -11.25 0.84 15.48
CA LEU A 310 -12.55 0.20 15.59
C LEU A 310 -12.88 -0.15 17.05
N ARG A 311 -11.93 -0.80 17.75
CA ARG A 311 -12.11 -1.22 19.14
C ARG A 311 -12.07 -0.06 20.15
N ALA A 312 -11.47 1.07 19.78
CA ALA A 312 -11.42 2.26 20.64
C ALA A 312 -12.79 2.90 20.84
N VAL A 313 -13.71 2.70 19.90
CA VAL A 313 -15.08 3.25 19.96
C VAL A 313 -15.96 2.32 20.77
N PRO A 314 -16.57 2.81 21.86
CA PRO A 314 -17.53 1.99 22.62
C PRO A 314 -18.78 1.70 21.79
N SER A 315 -19.39 0.55 22.01
CA SER A 315 -20.71 0.26 21.45
C SER A 315 -21.73 1.25 22.01
N PHE A 316 -22.45 1.91 21.13
CA PHE A 316 -23.53 2.83 21.49
C PHE A 316 -24.84 2.27 20.96
N ALA A 317 -25.91 2.29 21.76
CA ALA A 317 -27.22 1.70 21.44
C ALA A 317 -27.15 0.23 21.03
N GLY A 318 -26.22 -0.55 21.61
CA GLY A 318 -26.08 -1.99 21.34
C GLY A 318 -25.47 -2.34 19.97
N THR A 319 -24.97 -1.36 19.22
CA THR A 319 -24.38 -1.60 17.88
C THR A 319 -22.90 -1.21 17.81
N GLN A 320 -22.14 -1.96 17.00
CA GLN A 320 -20.74 -1.70 16.68
C GLN A 320 -20.55 -0.76 15.48
N VAL A 321 -21.63 -0.26 14.87
CA VAL A 321 -21.59 0.55 13.64
C VAL A 321 -20.65 1.75 13.76
N TRP A 322 -20.61 2.41 14.92
CA TRP A 322 -19.75 3.58 15.13
C TRP A 322 -18.27 3.25 15.05
N GLY A 323 -17.86 2.09 15.58
CA GLY A 323 -16.48 1.59 15.44
C GLY A 323 -16.14 1.31 13.98
N VAL A 324 -17.05 0.69 13.23
CA VAL A 324 -16.90 0.41 11.80
C VAL A 324 -16.79 1.71 11.00
N LEU A 325 -17.62 2.71 11.30
CA LEU A 325 -17.54 4.02 10.66
C LEU A 325 -16.22 4.74 10.95
N VAL A 326 -15.72 4.70 12.19
CA VAL A 326 -14.42 5.30 12.55
C VAL A 326 -13.28 4.58 11.84
N MET A 327 -13.30 3.25 11.78
CA MET A 327 -12.32 2.47 11.01
C MET A 327 -12.35 2.84 9.52
N GLY A 328 -13.51 2.88 8.91
CA GLY A 328 -13.68 3.30 7.51
C GLY A 328 -13.22 4.74 7.28
N ALA A 329 -13.63 5.66 8.17
CA ALA A 329 -13.23 7.08 8.09
C ALA A 329 -11.71 7.26 8.21
N SER A 330 -11.01 6.42 8.97
CA SER A 330 -9.55 6.50 9.10
C SER A 330 -8.80 6.23 7.80
N VAL A 331 -9.33 5.40 6.92
CA VAL A 331 -8.80 5.20 5.56
C VAL A 331 -9.31 6.28 4.60
N MET A 332 -10.60 6.60 4.68
CA MET A 332 -11.21 7.58 3.76
C MET A 332 -10.66 8.99 3.93
N ILE A 333 -10.22 9.40 5.12
CA ILE A 333 -9.66 10.73 5.36
C ILE A 333 -8.38 10.97 4.55
N LEU A 334 -7.65 9.93 4.19
CA LEU A 334 -6.43 10.02 3.38
C LEU A 334 -6.72 10.63 2.00
N PHE A 335 -7.88 10.35 1.42
CA PHE A 335 -8.28 10.92 0.13
C PHE A 335 -8.38 12.44 0.15
N PHE A 336 -8.68 13.03 1.29
CA PHE A 336 -8.89 14.46 1.45
C PHE A 336 -7.62 15.26 1.79
N VAL A 337 -6.50 14.60 2.06
CA VAL A 337 -5.22 15.23 2.43
C VAL A 337 -4.79 16.36 1.48
N PRO A 338 -4.93 16.25 0.13
CA PRO A 338 -4.57 17.33 -0.78
C PRO A 338 -5.28 18.67 -0.50
N TRP A 339 -6.51 18.62 -0.01
CA TRP A 339 -7.34 19.81 0.28
C TRP A 339 -7.28 20.25 1.74
N LEU A 340 -6.89 19.35 2.64
CA LEU A 340 -6.69 19.66 4.06
C LEU A 340 -5.36 20.39 4.29
N ASP A 341 -4.32 20.09 3.53
CA ASP A 341 -3.00 20.72 3.65
C ASP A 341 -2.96 22.11 2.99
N ARG A 342 -3.04 23.16 3.79
CA ARG A 342 -3.06 24.57 3.38
C ARG A 342 -1.73 25.31 3.61
N SER A 343 -0.64 24.59 3.84
CA SER A 343 0.69 25.21 4.01
C SER A 343 1.10 25.99 2.76
N PRO A 344 1.74 27.16 2.87
CA PRO A 344 2.31 27.87 1.71
C PRO A 344 3.53 27.12 1.12
N VAL A 345 4.17 26.21 1.87
CA VAL A 345 5.34 25.44 1.45
C VAL A 345 5.05 23.94 1.45
N ALA A 346 5.67 23.21 0.51
CA ALA A 346 5.42 21.79 0.33
C ALA A 346 6.24 20.92 1.32
N SER A 347 7.55 21.11 1.32
CA SER A 347 8.50 20.25 2.01
C SER A 347 8.61 20.52 3.50
N ILE A 348 8.76 19.46 4.31
CA ILE A 348 9.06 19.51 5.75
C ILE A 348 10.35 20.30 6.05
N ARG A 349 11.27 20.45 5.09
CA ARG A 349 12.48 21.27 5.24
C ARG A 349 12.16 22.72 5.55
N TYR A 350 11.08 23.23 4.96
CA TYR A 350 10.65 24.64 5.05
C TYR A 350 9.41 24.85 5.90
N ARG A 351 8.71 23.76 6.28
CA ARG A 351 7.58 23.83 7.23
C ARG A 351 8.04 24.19 8.63
N GLY A 352 7.15 24.81 9.38
CA GLY A 352 7.41 25.25 10.74
C GLY A 352 7.35 24.12 11.78
N PRO A 353 7.56 24.50 13.06
CA PRO A 353 7.62 23.54 14.16
C PRO A 353 6.27 22.87 14.45
N VAL A 354 5.14 23.55 14.20
CA VAL A 354 3.81 23.01 14.51
C VAL A 354 3.51 21.80 13.62
N TYR A 355 3.75 21.90 12.30
CA TYR A 355 3.58 20.77 11.40
C TYR A 355 4.46 19.58 11.79
N LYS A 356 5.74 19.85 12.10
CA LYS A 356 6.70 18.80 12.49
C LYS A 356 6.27 18.08 13.76
N PHE A 357 5.79 18.82 14.75
CA PHE A 357 5.27 18.28 16.00
C PHE A 357 4.01 17.43 15.76
N MET A 358 3.05 17.95 15.00
CA MET A 358 1.83 17.22 14.65
C MET A 358 2.12 15.93 13.86
N LEU A 359 3.09 15.98 12.93
CA LEU A 359 3.52 14.81 12.19
C LEU A 359 4.20 13.78 13.10
N ALA A 360 5.04 14.21 14.04
CA ALA A 360 5.67 13.31 15.02
C ALA A 360 4.62 12.63 15.91
N ILE A 361 3.63 13.39 16.42
CA ILE A 361 2.52 12.81 17.19
C ILE A 361 1.73 11.82 16.36
N PHE A 362 1.43 12.13 15.09
CA PHE A 362 0.74 11.23 14.18
C PHE A 362 1.48 9.90 14.01
N VAL A 363 2.80 9.94 13.79
CA VAL A 363 3.63 8.73 13.65
C VAL A 363 3.60 7.89 14.93
N VAL A 364 3.81 8.53 16.08
CA VAL A 364 3.76 7.83 17.39
C VAL A 364 2.37 7.23 17.62
N ALA A 365 1.30 7.99 17.36
CA ALA A 365 -0.07 7.51 17.52
C ALA A 365 -0.37 6.32 16.58
N PHE A 366 0.07 6.37 15.33
CA PHE A 366 -0.14 5.27 14.36
C PHE A 366 0.59 3.99 14.77
N ILE A 367 1.85 4.11 15.20
CA ILE A 367 2.63 2.95 15.71
C ILE A 367 2.00 2.39 16.98
N THR A 368 1.60 3.25 17.91
CA THR A 368 0.94 2.84 19.17
C THR A 368 -0.39 2.14 18.89
N LEU A 369 -1.18 2.62 17.92
CA LEU A 369 -2.40 1.94 17.47
C LEU A 369 -2.08 0.55 16.90
N GLY A 370 -0.99 0.41 16.14
CA GLY A 370 -0.52 -0.89 15.67
C GLY A 370 -0.29 -1.87 16.82
N ILE A 371 0.42 -1.43 17.85
CA ILE A 371 0.69 -2.23 19.06
C ILE A 371 -0.63 -2.56 19.80
N CYS A 372 -1.51 -1.58 19.99
CA CYS A 372 -2.82 -1.78 20.62
C CYS A 372 -3.69 -2.77 19.86
N GLY A 373 -3.61 -2.78 18.53
CA GLY A 373 -4.36 -3.72 17.68
C GLY A 373 -3.89 -5.16 17.78
N LEU A 374 -2.60 -5.37 18.03
CA LEU A 374 -2.00 -6.70 18.24
C LEU A 374 -2.28 -7.29 19.63
N ARG A 375 -2.64 -6.45 20.61
CA ARG A 375 -2.81 -6.89 22.00
C ARG A 375 -4.28 -7.06 22.38
N PRO A 376 -4.61 -7.95 23.33
CA PRO A 376 -5.94 -8.01 23.92
C PRO A 376 -6.37 -6.64 24.48
N PRO A 377 -7.68 -6.31 24.42
CA PRO A 377 -8.20 -5.04 24.93
C PRO A 377 -8.27 -5.01 26.48
N ALA A 378 -7.13 -5.14 27.14
CA ALA A 378 -6.98 -5.19 28.58
C ALA A 378 -5.93 -4.20 29.10
N GLY A 379 -5.96 -3.90 30.37
CA GLY A 379 -5.01 -2.97 31.00
C GLY A 379 -5.03 -1.58 30.40
N ILE A 380 -3.87 -1.06 29.98
CA ILE A 380 -3.69 0.30 29.45
C ILE A 380 -4.08 0.42 27.95
N TYR A 381 -4.11 -0.69 27.21
CA TYR A 381 -4.29 -0.65 25.75
C TYR A 381 -5.60 0.00 25.28
N PRO A 382 -6.76 -0.21 25.93
CA PRO A 382 -8.01 0.47 25.53
C PRO A 382 -7.93 1.99 25.68
N LEU A 383 -7.27 2.50 26.73
CA LEU A 383 -7.08 3.95 26.92
C LEU A 383 -6.14 4.52 25.87
N LEU A 384 -4.99 3.86 25.63
CA LEU A 384 -4.04 4.28 24.61
C LEU A 384 -4.68 4.28 23.21
N ALA A 385 -5.46 3.25 22.87
CA ALA A 385 -6.17 3.18 21.61
C ALA A 385 -7.13 4.36 21.42
N LYS A 386 -7.89 4.74 22.45
CA LYS A 386 -8.80 5.92 22.41
C LYS A 386 -8.01 7.22 22.19
N ILE A 387 -6.97 7.46 22.98
CA ILE A 387 -6.15 8.68 22.88
C ILE A 387 -5.52 8.75 21.49
N CYS A 388 -4.87 7.67 21.03
CA CYS A 388 -4.19 7.65 19.74
C CYS A 388 -5.17 7.74 18.56
N THR A 389 -6.40 7.24 18.69
CA THR A 389 -7.45 7.45 17.67
C THR A 389 -7.80 8.93 17.54
N VAL A 390 -7.98 9.62 18.66
CA VAL A 390 -8.23 11.07 18.65
C VAL A 390 -7.04 11.83 18.03
N LEU A 391 -5.81 11.48 18.40
CA LEU A 391 -4.60 12.11 17.86
C LEU A 391 -4.44 11.85 16.36
N TYR A 392 -4.77 10.65 15.89
CA TYR A 392 -4.78 10.30 14.46
C TYR A 392 -5.72 11.22 13.68
N PHE A 393 -6.97 11.33 14.09
CA PHE A 393 -7.94 12.20 13.43
C PHE A 393 -7.62 13.68 13.60
N ALA A 394 -7.11 14.09 14.75
CA ALA A 394 -6.70 15.47 15.00
C ALA A 394 -5.61 15.93 14.01
N PHE A 395 -4.66 15.06 13.65
CA PHE A 395 -3.65 15.34 12.63
C PHE A 395 -4.29 15.81 11.31
N PHE A 396 -5.28 15.10 10.82
CA PHE A 396 -5.94 15.42 9.54
C PHE A 396 -6.99 16.53 9.69
N LEU A 397 -7.88 16.44 10.68
CA LEU A 397 -9.00 17.36 10.81
C LEU A 397 -8.54 18.78 11.20
N LEU A 398 -7.46 18.90 11.97
CA LEU A 398 -6.89 20.21 12.32
C LEU A 398 -5.87 20.71 11.29
N MET A 399 -5.52 19.89 10.27
CA MET A 399 -4.52 20.23 9.26
C MET A 399 -4.80 21.58 8.57
N PRO A 400 -6.04 21.93 8.17
CA PRO A 400 -6.32 23.21 7.50
C PRO A 400 -5.93 24.43 8.34
N TRP A 401 -5.97 24.31 9.66
CA TRP A 401 -5.63 25.41 10.58
C TRP A 401 -4.14 25.46 10.87
N TYR A 402 -3.55 24.40 11.43
CA TYR A 402 -2.16 24.45 11.83
C TYR A 402 -1.20 24.59 10.64
N THR A 403 -1.54 24.08 9.45
CA THR A 403 -0.69 24.25 8.26
C THR A 403 -0.78 25.68 7.69
N ARG A 404 -1.91 26.36 7.88
CA ARG A 404 -2.08 27.75 7.42
C ARG A 404 -1.34 28.76 8.30
N PHE A 405 -1.32 28.52 9.62
CA PHE A 405 -0.78 29.47 10.58
C PHE A 405 0.64 29.17 11.05
N ASP A 406 1.21 28.05 10.62
CA ASP A 406 2.57 27.64 10.98
C ASP A 406 3.63 28.58 10.37
N ARG A 407 4.71 28.82 11.11
CA ARG A 407 5.81 29.67 10.66
C ARG A 407 6.67 28.88 9.66
N VAL A 408 6.72 29.34 8.40
CA VAL A 408 7.48 28.68 7.34
C VAL A 408 8.82 29.37 7.11
N LYS A 409 9.78 28.63 6.55
CA LYS A 409 11.06 29.15 6.07
C LYS A 409 10.96 29.48 4.58
N PRO A 410 11.77 30.45 4.08
CA PRO A 410 11.85 30.70 2.65
C PRO A 410 12.32 29.45 1.89
N VAL A 411 11.66 29.18 0.77
CA VAL A 411 12.02 28.08 -0.14
C VAL A 411 13.05 28.64 -1.16
N PRO A 412 14.16 27.94 -1.43
CA PRO A 412 15.10 28.38 -2.45
C PRO A 412 14.47 28.39 -3.84
N GLU A 413 14.96 29.24 -4.74
CA GLU A 413 14.46 29.31 -6.12
C GLU A 413 14.81 28.05 -6.92
N ARG A 414 15.96 27.44 -6.63
CA ARG A 414 16.50 26.28 -7.33
C ARG A 414 16.68 25.11 -6.37
N VAL A 415 16.63 23.91 -6.91
CA VAL A 415 16.86 22.65 -6.18
C VAL A 415 18.29 22.59 -5.66
N THR A 416 18.43 22.30 -4.35
CA THR A 416 19.72 22.25 -3.63
C THR A 416 20.28 20.83 -3.51
#